data_1a2b685980caeaccdd6a989f4bb04de6
#
_entry.id   1a2b685980caeaccdd6a989f4bb04de6
#
_cell.length_a   1.000
_cell.length_b   1.000
_cell.length_c   1.000
_cell.angle_alpha   90.00
_cell.angle_beta   90.00
_cell.angle_gamma   90.00
#
_symmetry.space_group_name_H-M   'P 1'
#
loop_
_entity.id
_entity.type
_entity.pdbx_description
1 polymer ?
#
loop_
_entity_poly.entity_id
_entity_poly.type
_entity_poly.pdbx_seq_one_letter_code
_entity_poly.pdbx_strand_id
1 'polypeptide(L)'
;MKKTLAILMALVLTLTAAMALAETKVEFFQQKMEEGPQRAYAQVIEKFQAENPDIVIDLNTIPDAGTVLMQRISTGDIPPIFSDYPTQTQFKQKIVNGYIECLEGQDFISRVNPGMLALGANTDGKTYALPLSQNYMAIFYNGDIFEQVGITELPTTWDELMAVCDKLVAAGITPFAFGDKDPGRVGHCFQALSQATYPETVDYIVKVVNGEAKIADNAEPFRKIGERLIKLHEYALPDPLGTSDTAMWENFANGKSAMCITGSYARGTLLIANPDLNLCAFPIPGDVYDESPLLTGIDAALCISAEATDEQKEVGLKFLEFISRPENAQLWSDIDGAPSCLLGTTYSDPRVSPVIDKAATGVVCDWFGSKVTTQVTTELYQVVQGLLLDGDLDAYIAGLDEAIEAAAM
;
A
#
# COMPACT_ATOMS: atom_id res chain seq x y z
N MET A 1 -26.81 63.78 9.44
CA MET A 1 -25.72 62.99 10.00
C MET A 1 -26.14 61.67 10.68
N LYS A 2 -27.06 61.67 11.66
CA LYS A 2 -27.47 60.41 12.35
C LYS A 2 -28.20 59.41 11.46
N LYS A 3 -28.98 59.82 10.48
CA LYS A 3 -29.69 58.93 9.50
C LYS A 3 -28.74 58.37 8.46
N THR A 4 -27.75 59.14 8.01
CA THR A 4 -26.72 58.64 7.05
C THR A 4 -25.76 57.67 7.72
N LEU A 5 -25.42 57.84 9.01
CA LEU A 5 -24.60 56.89 9.77
C LEU A 5 -25.33 55.55 10.01
N ALA A 6 -26.64 55.60 10.29
CA ALA A 6 -27.46 54.38 10.44
C ALA A 6 -27.60 53.57 9.14
N ILE A 7 -27.68 54.23 7.98
CA ILE A 7 -27.74 53.57 6.68
C ILE A 7 -26.37 52.94 6.31
N LEU A 8 -25.26 53.63 6.61
CA LEU A 8 -23.92 53.07 6.43
C LEU A 8 -23.66 51.86 7.34
N MET A 9 -24.09 51.95 8.60
CA MET A 9 -23.98 50.79 9.54
C MET A 9 -24.88 49.63 9.14
N ALA A 10 -26.08 49.87 8.60
CA ALA A 10 -26.95 48.82 8.08
C ALA A 10 -26.35 48.17 6.78
N LEU A 11 -25.73 48.96 5.91
CA LEU A 11 -25.04 48.43 4.71
C LEU A 11 -23.80 47.59 5.07
N VAL A 12 -23.02 48.01 6.06
CA VAL A 12 -21.87 47.26 6.57
C VAL A 12 -22.30 45.95 7.25
N LEU A 13 -23.40 45.97 8.02
CA LEU A 13 -23.95 44.78 8.65
C LEU A 13 -24.58 43.81 7.61
N THR A 14 -25.15 44.29 6.52
CA THR A 14 -25.65 43.46 5.45
C THR A 14 -24.54 42.90 4.57
N LEU A 15 -23.42 43.60 4.38
CA LEU A 15 -22.23 43.03 3.69
C LEU A 15 -21.49 41.99 4.54
N THR A 16 -21.47 42.14 5.88
CA THR A 16 -20.86 41.11 6.75
C THR A 16 -21.79 39.92 7.02
N ALA A 17 -23.10 40.05 6.85
CA ALA A 17 -24.03 38.92 6.95
C ALA A 17 -24.13 38.08 5.65
N ALA A 18 -23.61 38.60 4.53
CA ALA A 18 -23.62 37.89 3.26
C ALA A 18 -22.41 36.93 3.07
N MET A 19 -21.50 36.82 4.05
CA MET A 19 -20.33 35.94 4.00
C MET A 19 -20.33 34.80 5.01
N ALA A 20 -21.45 34.42 5.53
CA ALA A 20 -21.61 33.08 6.08
C ALA A 20 -22.12 32.18 4.94
N LEU A 21 -21.29 31.92 3.94
CA LEU A 21 -21.48 30.75 3.08
C LEU A 21 -21.58 29.54 4.01
N ALA A 22 -22.67 28.79 3.90
CA ALA A 22 -22.78 27.54 4.62
C ALA A 22 -21.59 26.66 4.18
N GLU A 23 -20.76 26.30 5.12
CA GLU A 23 -19.58 25.49 4.89
C GLU A 23 -20.05 24.07 4.51
N THR A 24 -19.69 23.61 3.28
CA THR A 24 -20.02 22.26 2.83
C THR A 24 -18.99 21.30 3.38
N LYS A 25 -19.40 20.47 4.35
CA LYS A 25 -18.54 19.47 4.96
C LYS A 25 -18.73 18.11 4.30
N VAL A 26 -17.62 17.51 3.78
CA VAL A 26 -17.62 16.20 3.13
C VAL A 26 -16.59 15.29 3.79
N GLU A 27 -17.04 14.11 4.22
CA GLU A 27 -16.16 13.09 4.80
C GLU A 27 -15.27 12.48 3.70
N PHE A 28 -13.98 12.38 4.02
CA PHE A 28 -13.03 11.53 3.31
C PHE A 28 -12.53 10.43 4.23
N PHE A 29 -12.99 9.20 4.00
CA PHE A 29 -12.60 8.01 4.74
C PHE A 29 -11.43 7.32 4.06
N GLN A 30 -10.27 7.27 4.73
CA GLN A 30 -9.06 6.68 4.14
C GLN A 30 -8.55 5.50 4.97
N GLN A 31 -7.92 4.52 4.30
CA GLN A 31 -7.52 3.25 4.90
C GLN A 31 -6.04 3.16 5.30
N LYS A 32 -5.25 4.18 4.95
CA LYS A 32 -3.81 4.18 5.21
C LYS A 32 -3.51 4.61 6.65
N MET A 33 -2.92 3.70 7.44
CA MET A 33 -2.55 3.95 8.84
C MET A 33 -1.11 4.45 8.99
N GLU A 34 -0.31 4.33 7.95
CA GLU A 34 1.07 4.81 7.91
C GLU A 34 1.11 6.35 8.04
N GLU A 35 2.09 6.87 8.78
CA GLU A 35 2.20 8.30 9.05
C GLU A 35 2.47 9.12 7.77
N GLY A 36 3.23 8.58 6.82
CA GLY A 36 3.52 9.22 5.53
C GLY A 36 2.26 9.61 4.78
N PRO A 37 1.40 8.64 4.37
CA PRO A 37 0.13 8.91 3.69
C PRO A 37 -0.81 9.83 4.48
N GLN A 38 -0.92 9.67 5.80
CA GLN A 38 -1.78 10.53 6.63
C GLN A 38 -1.35 11.99 6.55
N ARG A 39 -0.04 12.26 6.66
CA ARG A 39 0.52 13.61 6.53
C ARG A 39 0.35 14.15 5.12
N ALA A 40 0.52 13.32 4.10
CA ALA A 40 0.35 13.71 2.70
C ALA A 40 -1.09 14.17 2.42
N TYR A 41 -2.09 13.38 2.84
CA TYR A 41 -3.49 13.78 2.72
C TYR A 41 -3.79 15.07 3.49
N ALA A 42 -3.34 15.19 4.74
CA ALA A 42 -3.59 16.38 5.54
C ALA A 42 -3.06 17.65 4.88
N GLN A 43 -1.83 17.63 4.33
CA GLN A 43 -1.25 18.79 3.66
C GLN A 43 -1.95 19.13 2.32
N VAL A 44 -2.35 18.13 1.55
CA VAL A 44 -3.10 18.37 0.30
C VAL A 44 -4.49 18.93 0.60
N ILE A 45 -5.17 18.44 1.65
CA ILE A 45 -6.47 18.95 2.11
C ILE A 45 -6.34 20.40 2.59
N GLU A 46 -5.30 20.74 3.36
CA GLU A 46 -5.04 22.12 3.78
C GLU A 46 -4.92 23.06 2.58
N LYS A 47 -4.16 22.69 1.55
CA LYS A 47 -4.05 23.47 0.32
C LYS A 47 -5.37 23.56 -0.45
N PHE A 48 -6.12 22.46 -0.53
CA PHE A 48 -7.44 22.43 -1.17
C PHE A 48 -8.41 23.41 -0.51
N GLN A 49 -8.49 23.37 0.81
CA GLN A 49 -9.37 24.25 1.60
C GLN A 49 -8.93 25.71 1.53
N ALA A 50 -7.64 25.99 1.39
CA ALA A 50 -7.14 27.35 1.15
C ALA A 50 -7.63 27.94 -0.18
N GLU A 51 -7.78 27.12 -1.22
CA GLU A 51 -8.36 27.52 -2.51
C GLU A 51 -9.89 27.48 -2.52
N ASN A 52 -10.52 26.76 -1.57
CA ASN A 52 -11.96 26.52 -1.48
C ASN A 52 -12.44 26.74 -0.04
N PRO A 53 -12.49 27.99 0.43
CA PRO A 53 -12.77 28.30 1.85
C PRO A 53 -14.19 27.99 2.30
N ASP A 54 -15.07 27.64 1.39
CA ASP A 54 -16.45 27.19 1.60
C ASP A 54 -16.59 25.66 1.70
N ILE A 55 -15.50 24.94 1.55
CA ILE A 55 -15.47 23.46 1.60
C ILE A 55 -14.56 22.98 2.73
N VAL A 56 -15.05 22.00 3.50
CA VAL A 56 -14.27 21.26 4.50
C VAL A 56 -14.23 19.79 4.12
N ILE A 57 -13.04 19.27 3.89
CA ILE A 57 -12.80 17.82 3.79
C ILE A 57 -12.48 17.28 5.18
N ASP A 58 -13.39 16.47 5.71
CA ASP A 58 -13.25 15.84 7.03
C ASP A 58 -12.50 14.52 6.88
N LEU A 59 -11.18 14.55 7.03
CA LEU A 59 -10.32 13.37 6.91
C LEU A 59 -10.53 12.42 8.10
N ASN A 60 -11.04 11.23 7.81
CA ASN A 60 -11.28 10.19 8.81
C ASN A 60 -10.35 9.00 8.57
N THR A 61 -9.50 8.72 9.56
CA THR A 61 -8.55 7.60 9.58
C THR A 61 -8.76 6.81 10.87
N ILE A 62 -9.12 5.54 10.76
CA ILE A 62 -9.38 4.68 11.92
C ILE A 62 -8.71 3.32 11.75
N PRO A 63 -8.37 2.63 12.84
CA PRO A 63 -7.92 1.25 12.80
C PRO A 63 -8.94 0.33 12.09
N ASP A 64 -8.46 -0.72 11.45
CA ASP A 64 -9.29 -1.69 10.72
C ASP A 64 -10.23 -1.06 9.67
N ALA A 65 -9.80 0.05 9.08
CA ALA A 65 -10.61 0.87 8.18
C ALA A 65 -11.24 0.08 7.03
N GLY A 66 -10.55 -0.94 6.50
CA GLY A 66 -11.10 -1.82 5.46
C GLY A 66 -12.34 -2.59 5.93
N THR A 67 -12.30 -3.16 7.13
CA THR A 67 -13.44 -3.85 7.76
C THR A 67 -14.58 -2.88 8.06
N VAL A 68 -14.25 -1.70 8.59
CA VAL A 68 -15.26 -0.67 8.90
C VAL A 68 -15.91 -0.15 7.62
N LEU A 69 -15.15 0.07 6.54
CA LEU A 69 -15.72 0.46 5.25
C LEU A 69 -16.73 -0.58 4.74
N MET A 70 -16.40 -1.86 4.83
CA MET A 70 -17.32 -2.94 4.44
C MET A 70 -18.59 -2.97 5.29
N GLN A 71 -18.47 -2.75 6.60
CA GLN A 71 -19.63 -2.65 7.51
C GLN A 71 -20.50 -1.43 7.15
N ARG A 72 -19.91 -0.27 6.89
CA ARG A 72 -20.61 0.94 6.48
C ARG A 72 -21.34 0.74 5.14
N ILE A 73 -20.67 0.12 4.16
CA ILE A 73 -21.27 -0.24 2.87
C ILE A 73 -22.50 -1.15 3.09
N SER A 74 -22.39 -2.16 3.96
CA SER A 74 -23.48 -3.11 4.22
C SER A 74 -24.71 -2.47 4.89
N THR A 75 -24.54 -1.34 5.55
CA THR A 75 -25.62 -0.57 6.21
C THR A 75 -26.10 0.62 5.40
N GLY A 76 -25.55 0.86 4.20
CA GLY A 76 -25.88 2.01 3.36
C GLY A 76 -25.31 3.35 3.86
N ASP A 77 -24.32 3.32 4.77
CA ASP A 77 -23.61 4.51 5.25
C ASP A 77 -22.24 4.63 4.55
N ILE A 78 -22.28 4.83 3.22
CA ILE A 78 -21.04 4.87 2.43
C ILE A 78 -20.42 6.28 2.48
N PRO A 79 -19.14 6.42 2.88
CA PRO A 79 -18.47 7.73 2.89
C PRO A 79 -18.49 8.36 1.49
N PRO A 80 -18.78 9.67 1.35
CA PRO A 80 -18.80 10.35 0.06
C PRO A 80 -17.50 10.22 -0.74
N ILE A 81 -16.35 10.36 -0.04
CA ILE A 81 -15.01 10.10 -0.61
C ILE A 81 -14.37 9.02 0.25
N PHE A 82 -13.77 8.03 -0.40
CA PHE A 82 -13.02 7.00 0.31
C PHE A 82 -11.82 6.49 -0.50
N SER A 83 -10.79 6.00 0.19
CA SER A 83 -9.69 5.30 -0.46
C SER A 83 -10.00 3.82 -0.60
N ASP A 84 -9.54 3.20 -1.69
CA ASP A 84 -9.68 1.75 -1.90
C ASP A 84 -8.57 1.23 -2.85
N TYR A 85 -8.57 -0.07 -3.10
CA TYR A 85 -7.56 -0.78 -3.89
C TYR A 85 -8.19 -1.32 -5.18
N PRO A 86 -8.10 -0.61 -6.32
CA PRO A 86 -8.86 -0.92 -7.54
C PRO A 86 -8.47 -2.26 -8.20
N THR A 87 -7.32 -2.80 -7.92
CA THR A 87 -6.88 -4.11 -8.44
C THR A 87 -7.54 -5.29 -7.72
N GLN A 88 -8.02 -5.10 -6.48
CA GLN A 88 -8.54 -6.18 -5.65
C GLN A 88 -9.93 -6.67 -6.10
N THR A 89 -10.18 -7.96 -5.91
CA THR A 89 -11.48 -8.60 -6.24
C THR A 89 -12.64 -7.97 -5.50
N GLN A 90 -12.46 -7.58 -4.23
CA GLN A 90 -13.48 -6.89 -3.44
C GLN A 90 -13.85 -5.52 -3.99
N PHE A 91 -12.90 -4.79 -4.56
CA PHE A 91 -13.20 -3.52 -5.21
C PHE A 91 -14.13 -3.71 -6.42
N LYS A 92 -13.81 -4.70 -7.27
CA LYS A 92 -14.64 -5.07 -8.42
C LYS A 92 -16.06 -5.45 -7.99
N GLN A 93 -16.20 -6.14 -6.87
CA GLN A 93 -17.52 -6.49 -6.31
C GLN A 93 -18.32 -5.24 -5.86
N LYS A 94 -17.65 -4.22 -5.29
CA LYS A 94 -18.29 -2.96 -4.93
C LYS A 94 -18.83 -2.22 -6.16
N ILE A 95 -18.12 -2.28 -7.29
CA ILE A 95 -18.58 -1.72 -8.57
C ILE A 95 -19.82 -2.46 -9.08
N VAL A 96 -19.78 -3.80 -9.09
CA VAL A 96 -20.92 -4.63 -9.52
C VAL A 96 -22.17 -4.32 -8.69
N ASN A 97 -22.00 -4.06 -7.40
CA ASN A 97 -23.08 -3.69 -6.49
C ASN A 97 -23.53 -2.21 -6.62
N GLY A 98 -22.87 -1.41 -7.46
CA GLY A 98 -23.27 -0.02 -7.71
C GLY A 98 -22.88 0.97 -6.61
N TYR A 99 -21.87 0.66 -5.77
CA TYR A 99 -21.47 1.52 -4.64
C TYR A 99 -20.46 2.60 -5.02
N ILE A 100 -19.81 2.49 -6.18
CA ILE A 100 -18.74 3.40 -6.59
C ILE A 100 -19.14 4.15 -7.85
N GLU A 101 -18.96 5.47 -7.85
CA GLU A 101 -19.21 6.35 -8.98
C GLU A 101 -18.21 6.10 -10.11
N CYS A 102 -18.69 6.06 -11.35
CA CYS A 102 -17.84 5.94 -12.53
C CYS A 102 -17.14 7.27 -12.82
N LEU A 103 -15.82 7.26 -12.95
CA LEU A 103 -15.02 8.44 -13.24
C LEU A 103 -14.73 8.63 -14.74
N GLU A 104 -15.34 7.81 -15.60
CA GLU A 104 -15.17 7.91 -17.05
C GLU A 104 -15.61 9.28 -17.56
N GLY A 105 -14.79 9.90 -18.42
CA GLY A 105 -15.07 11.24 -18.96
C GLY A 105 -14.63 12.41 -18.08
N GLN A 106 -14.05 12.15 -16.89
CA GLN A 106 -13.45 13.20 -16.08
C GLN A 106 -12.06 13.59 -16.64
N ASP A 107 -11.85 14.87 -16.86
CA ASP A 107 -10.63 15.39 -17.51
C ASP A 107 -9.34 14.99 -16.74
N PHE A 108 -9.41 14.91 -15.42
CA PHE A 108 -8.26 14.56 -14.57
C PHE A 108 -7.78 13.10 -14.76
N ILE A 109 -8.61 12.20 -15.31
CA ILE A 109 -8.20 10.82 -15.62
C ILE A 109 -7.08 10.81 -16.67
N SER A 110 -7.02 11.78 -17.58
CA SER A 110 -5.93 11.91 -18.55
C SER A 110 -4.56 12.16 -17.90
N ARG A 111 -4.51 12.53 -16.62
CA ARG A 111 -3.28 12.72 -15.86
C ARG A 111 -2.73 11.41 -15.27
N VAL A 112 -3.49 10.33 -15.31
CA VAL A 112 -3.04 9.02 -14.82
C VAL A 112 -2.11 8.37 -15.85
N ASN A 113 -1.02 7.74 -15.38
CA ASN A 113 -0.15 6.94 -16.22
C ASN A 113 -0.98 5.83 -16.91
N PRO A 114 -0.90 5.67 -18.25
CA PRO A 114 -1.73 4.69 -18.97
C PRO A 114 -1.60 3.25 -18.47
N GLY A 115 -0.40 2.83 -18.01
CA GLY A 115 -0.18 1.49 -17.43
C GLY A 115 -0.92 1.33 -16.10
N MET A 116 -0.91 2.34 -15.25
CA MET A 116 -1.64 2.33 -13.97
C MET A 116 -3.15 2.43 -14.19
N LEU A 117 -3.58 3.19 -15.18
CA LEU A 117 -4.98 3.25 -15.56
C LEU A 117 -5.49 1.88 -16.04
N ALA A 118 -4.73 1.21 -16.89
CA ALA A 118 -5.07 -0.13 -17.38
C ALA A 118 -5.08 -1.17 -16.24
N LEU A 119 -4.13 -1.08 -15.30
CA LEU A 119 -4.07 -1.96 -14.13
C LEU A 119 -5.28 -1.79 -13.21
N GLY A 120 -5.72 -0.53 -13.00
CA GLY A 120 -6.87 -0.19 -12.16
C GLY A 120 -8.23 -0.27 -12.87
N ALA A 121 -8.28 -0.57 -14.17
CA ALA A 121 -9.52 -0.66 -14.91
C ALA A 121 -10.38 -1.85 -14.45
N ASN A 122 -11.68 -1.64 -14.40
CA ASN A 122 -12.64 -2.71 -14.11
C ASN A 122 -12.88 -3.60 -15.35
N THR A 123 -13.58 -4.71 -15.15
CA THR A 123 -13.89 -5.70 -16.21
C THR A 123 -14.72 -5.12 -17.38
N ASP A 124 -15.43 -4.00 -17.16
CA ASP A 124 -16.15 -3.26 -18.20
C ASP A 124 -15.26 -2.24 -18.95
N GLY A 125 -13.97 -2.20 -18.62
CA GLY A 125 -12.97 -1.29 -19.21
C GLY A 125 -13.06 0.15 -18.70
N LYS A 126 -13.90 0.44 -17.70
CA LYS A 126 -14.07 1.78 -17.15
C LYS A 126 -13.26 2.00 -15.88
N THR A 127 -13.07 3.27 -15.56
CA THR A 127 -12.33 3.73 -14.38
C THR A 127 -13.29 4.16 -13.28
N TYR A 128 -13.08 3.65 -12.06
CA TYR A 128 -13.90 3.90 -10.86
C TYR A 128 -13.09 4.46 -9.68
N ALA A 129 -11.79 4.58 -9.83
CA ALA A 129 -10.92 5.16 -8.85
C ALA A 129 -9.85 6.01 -9.52
N LEU A 130 -9.39 7.07 -8.85
CA LEU A 130 -8.21 7.83 -9.23
C LEU A 130 -6.97 7.23 -8.55
N PRO A 131 -6.10 6.50 -9.27
CA PRO A 131 -4.84 6.00 -8.70
C PRO A 131 -3.92 7.17 -8.35
N LEU A 132 -3.38 7.19 -7.13
CA LEU A 132 -2.44 8.23 -6.67
C LEU A 132 -1.00 7.73 -6.62
N SER A 133 -0.76 6.57 -5.99
CA SER A 133 0.57 6.02 -5.82
C SER A 133 0.65 4.55 -6.19
N GLN A 134 1.86 4.14 -6.53
CA GLN A 134 2.26 2.77 -6.79
C GLN A 134 3.07 2.26 -5.61
N ASN A 135 2.78 1.04 -5.14
CA ASN A 135 3.65 0.37 -4.21
C ASN A 135 4.61 -0.60 -4.92
N TYR A 136 5.62 -1.00 -4.19
CA TYR A 136 6.45 -2.16 -4.46
C TYR A 136 6.91 -2.78 -3.15
N MET A 137 7.11 -4.10 -3.11
CA MET A 137 7.75 -4.78 -2.00
C MET A 137 9.23 -4.95 -2.29
N ALA A 138 10.07 -4.62 -1.30
CA ALA A 138 11.52 -4.67 -1.44
C ALA A 138 12.19 -5.01 -0.10
N ILE A 139 13.48 -5.31 -0.16
CA ILE A 139 14.36 -5.26 1.00
C ILE A 139 14.87 -3.83 1.12
N PHE A 140 14.39 -3.12 2.15
CA PHE A 140 14.95 -1.84 2.55
C PHE A 140 16.15 -2.07 3.45
N TYR A 141 17.22 -1.29 3.25
CA TYR A 141 18.45 -1.42 4.01
C TYR A 141 19.05 -0.08 4.39
N ASN A 142 19.81 -0.08 5.47
CA ASN A 142 20.59 1.07 5.90
C ASN A 142 21.91 1.09 5.12
N GLY A 143 22.05 2.06 4.20
CA GLY A 143 23.24 2.19 3.35
C GLY A 143 24.54 2.40 4.13
N ASP A 144 24.48 3.11 5.27
CA ASP A 144 25.66 3.37 6.10
C ASP A 144 26.15 2.08 6.78
N ILE A 145 25.24 1.20 7.21
CA ILE A 145 25.59 -0.12 7.74
C ILE A 145 26.24 -0.99 6.65
N PHE A 146 25.70 -0.98 5.43
CA PHE A 146 26.26 -1.73 4.31
C PHE A 146 27.66 -1.24 3.97
N GLU A 147 27.86 0.09 3.91
CA GLU A 147 29.19 0.69 3.70
C GLU A 147 30.17 0.33 4.83
N GLN A 148 29.74 0.44 6.09
CA GLN A 148 30.56 0.08 7.27
C GLN A 148 31.05 -1.37 7.21
N VAL A 149 30.22 -2.31 6.76
CA VAL A 149 30.55 -3.74 6.65
C VAL A 149 31.28 -4.04 5.33
N GLY A 150 31.34 -3.09 4.39
CA GLY A 150 31.95 -3.23 3.08
C GLY A 150 31.12 -4.11 2.13
N ILE A 151 29.79 -4.00 2.20
CA ILE A 151 28.87 -4.58 1.21
C ILE A 151 28.69 -3.53 0.12
N THR A 152 29.37 -3.74 -1.01
CA THR A 152 29.40 -2.80 -2.15
C THR A 152 28.52 -3.23 -3.31
N GLU A 153 28.18 -4.52 -3.37
CA GLU A 153 27.30 -5.07 -4.39
C GLU A 153 26.03 -5.61 -3.74
N LEU A 154 24.89 -5.27 -4.35
CA LEU A 154 23.59 -5.71 -3.84
C LEU A 154 23.31 -7.14 -4.30
N PRO A 155 22.73 -7.98 -3.42
CA PRO A 155 22.41 -9.36 -3.78
C PRO A 155 21.31 -9.40 -4.83
N THR A 156 21.52 -10.19 -5.87
CA THR A 156 20.59 -10.45 -6.98
C THR A 156 19.98 -11.85 -6.92
N THR A 157 20.60 -12.73 -6.15
CA THR A 157 20.13 -14.11 -5.92
C THR A 157 19.93 -14.39 -4.45
N TRP A 158 19.16 -15.45 -4.16
CA TRP A 158 18.93 -15.90 -2.79
C TRP A 158 20.25 -16.22 -2.06
N ASP A 159 21.18 -16.92 -2.72
CA ASP A 159 22.46 -17.30 -2.11
C ASP A 159 23.32 -16.08 -1.79
N GLU A 160 23.31 -15.06 -2.65
CA GLU A 160 23.99 -13.79 -2.39
C GLU A 160 23.36 -13.04 -1.21
N LEU A 161 22.02 -13.07 -1.07
CA LEU A 161 21.33 -12.50 0.10
C LEU A 161 21.77 -13.21 1.40
N MET A 162 21.86 -14.54 1.38
CA MET A 162 22.35 -15.29 2.55
C MET A 162 23.81 -14.94 2.89
N ALA A 163 24.66 -14.76 1.88
CA ALA A 163 26.05 -14.32 2.09
C ALA A 163 26.12 -12.90 2.68
N VAL A 164 25.23 -12.00 2.29
CA VAL A 164 25.08 -10.67 2.92
C VAL A 164 24.68 -10.81 4.39
N CYS A 165 23.69 -11.65 4.70
CA CYS A 165 23.29 -11.92 6.09
C CYS A 165 24.44 -12.46 6.94
N ASP A 166 25.17 -13.45 6.44
CA ASP A 166 26.32 -14.02 7.15
C ASP A 166 27.41 -12.97 7.41
N LYS A 167 27.66 -12.10 6.44
CA LYS A 167 28.62 -11.00 6.58
C LYS A 167 28.22 -9.99 7.64
N LEU A 168 26.92 -9.65 7.72
CA LEU A 168 26.36 -8.78 8.76
C LEU A 168 26.49 -9.41 10.14
N VAL A 169 26.12 -10.69 10.28
CA VAL A 169 26.24 -11.45 11.54
C VAL A 169 27.70 -11.50 11.99
N ALA A 170 28.66 -11.76 11.09
CA ALA A 170 30.09 -11.76 11.40
C ALA A 170 30.59 -10.40 11.90
N ALA A 171 29.95 -9.31 11.48
CA ALA A 171 30.21 -7.95 11.97
C ALA A 171 29.47 -7.61 13.28
N GLY A 172 28.67 -8.53 13.83
CA GLY A 172 27.88 -8.33 15.05
C GLY A 172 26.61 -7.51 14.82
N ILE A 173 26.12 -7.46 13.58
CA ILE A 173 24.92 -6.70 13.19
C ILE A 173 23.80 -7.68 12.85
N THR A 174 22.61 -7.46 13.42
CA THR A 174 21.43 -8.26 13.10
C THR A 174 20.95 -7.92 11.68
N PRO A 175 20.80 -8.90 10.78
CA PRO A 175 20.37 -8.63 9.40
C PRO A 175 18.99 -8.04 9.30
N PHE A 176 17.96 -8.63 9.93
CA PHE A 176 16.58 -8.26 9.68
C PHE A 176 15.81 -7.81 10.93
N ALA A 177 14.88 -6.88 10.75
CA ALA A 177 13.74 -6.65 11.62
C ALA A 177 12.47 -7.19 10.92
N PHE A 178 11.65 -7.97 11.67
CA PHE A 178 10.31 -8.40 11.26
C PHE A 178 9.28 -7.96 12.28
N GLY A 179 8.03 -7.77 11.82
CA GLY A 179 6.89 -7.33 12.63
C GLY A 179 5.70 -8.26 12.42
N ASP A 180 5.82 -9.51 12.86
CA ASP A 180 4.94 -10.61 12.49
C ASP A 180 3.80 -10.85 13.49
N LYS A 181 3.58 -9.90 14.40
CA LYS A 181 2.44 -9.92 15.32
C LYS A 181 1.10 -9.91 14.58
N ASP A 182 1.03 -9.20 13.45
CA ASP A 182 -0.14 -9.16 12.58
C ASP A 182 0.05 -10.17 11.42
N PRO A 183 -0.85 -11.16 11.23
CA PRO A 183 -0.80 -12.09 10.12
C PRO A 183 -0.75 -11.40 8.74
N GLY A 184 -1.39 -10.23 8.60
CA GLY A 184 -1.35 -9.44 7.37
C GLY A 184 0.07 -9.02 6.99
N ARG A 185 0.92 -8.69 7.97
CA ARG A 185 2.31 -8.34 7.73
C ARG A 185 3.15 -9.54 7.30
N VAL A 186 2.99 -10.66 7.98
CA VAL A 186 3.57 -11.94 7.56
C VAL A 186 3.18 -12.26 6.13
N GLY A 187 1.90 -12.05 5.79
CA GLY A 187 1.35 -12.26 4.46
C GLY A 187 1.98 -11.37 3.39
N HIS A 188 2.34 -10.13 3.70
CA HIS A 188 3.03 -9.25 2.75
C HIS A 188 4.43 -9.79 2.41
N CYS A 189 5.21 -10.20 3.42
CA CYS A 189 6.51 -10.84 3.21
C CYS A 189 6.36 -12.15 2.43
N PHE A 190 5.38 -12.99 2.80
CA PHE A 190 5.08 -14.24 2.12
C PHE A 190 4.76 -14.03 0.63
N GLN A 191 3.86 -13.11 0.29
CA GLN A 191 3.50 -12.84 -1.11
C GLN A 191 4.70 -12.44 -1.96
N ALA A 192 5.54 -11.53 -1.44
CA ALA A 192 6.69 -11.05 -2.18
C ALA A 192 7.77 -12.13 -2.33
N LEU A 193 8.10 -12.85 -1.24
CA LEU A 193 9.10 -13.91 -1.27
C LEU A 193 8.63 -15.12 -2.07
N SER A 194 7.34 -15.49 -1.97
CA SER A 194 6.79 -16.63 -2.69
C SER A 194 6.86 -16.44 -4.18
N GLN A 195 6.45 -15.28 -4.70
CA GLN A 195 6.49 -14.99 -6.12
C GLN A 195 7.93 -14.78 -6.63
N ALA A 196 8.85 -14.23 -5.82
CA ALA A 196 10.26 -14.20 -6.17
C ALA A 196 10.91 -15.60 -6.21
N THR A 197 10.39 -16.56 -5.43
CA THR A 197 10.88 -17.95 -5.36
C THR A 197 10.22 -18.84 -6.41
N TYR A 198 8.92 -18.69 -6.61
CA TYR A 198 8.09 -19.45 -7.56
C TYR A 198 7.13 -18.46 -8.23
N PRO A 199 7.49 -17.89 -9.40
CA PRO A 199 6.71 -16.85 -10.06
C PRO A 199 5.26 -17.20 -10.33
N GLU A 200 4.96 -18.49 -10.53
CA GLU A 200 3.61 -18.99 -10.78
C GLU A 200 2.76 -19.19 -9.51
N THR A 201 3.27 -18.79 -8.33
CA THR A 201 2.60 -19.02 -7.03
C THR A 201 1.14 -18.62 -7.05
N VAL A 202 0.83 -17.38 -7.46
CA VAL A 202 -0.55 -16.89 -7.41
C VAL A 202 -1.45 -17.61 -8.40
N ASP A 203 -0.96 -17.90 -9.61
CA ASP A 203 -1.73 -18.63 -10.61
C ASP A 203 -1.97 -20.09 -10.19
N TYR A 204 -1.03 -20.68 -9.45
CA TYR A 204 -1.23 -22.01 -8.87
C TYR A 204 -2.26 -21.97 -7.73
N ILE A 205 -2.20 -20.98 -6.85
CA ILE A 205 -3.23 -20.77 -5.80
C ILE A 205 -4.63 -20.60 -6.43
N VAL A 206 -4.75 -19.88 -7.55
CA VAL A 206 -6.03 -19.75 -8.28
C VAL A 206 -6.55 -21.12 -8.76
N LYS A 207 -5.70 -22.01 -9.25
CA LYS A 207 -6.12 -23.38 -9.61
C LYS A 207 -6.61 -24.16 -8.40
N VAL A 208 -5.97 -23.98 -7.24
CA VAL A 208 -6.42 -24.63 -6.00
C VAL A 208 -7.78 -24.07 -5.57
N VAL A 209 -7.97 -22.76 -5.60
CA VAL A 209 -9.26 -22.10 -5.30
C VAL A 209 -10.39 -22.60 -6.21
N ASN A 210 -10.08 -22.88 -7.47
CA ASN A 210 -11.03 -23.42 -8.45
C ASN A 210 -11.28 -24.93 -8.30
N GLY A 211 -10.56 -25.61 -7.41
CA GLY A 211 -10.63 -27.07 -7.25
C GLY A 211 -9.93 -27.86 -8.37
N GLU A 212 -9.06 -27.23 -9.15
CA GLU A 212 -8.34 -27.83 -10.27
C GLU A 212 -7.03 -28.50 -9.84
N ALA A 213 -6.50 -28.16 -8.65
CA ALA A 213 -5.24 -28.66 -8.10
C ALA A 213 -5.27 -28.62 -6.58
N LYS A 214 -4.25 -29.23 -5.95
CA LYS A 214 -3.91 -29.06 -4.52
C LYS A 214 -2.49 -28.58 -4.36
N ILE A 215 -2.19 -27.85 -3.29
CA ILE A 215 -0.80 -27.46 -2.95
C ILE A 215 0.05 -28.75 -2.78
N ALA A 216 -0.51 -29.77 -2.16
CA ALA A 216 0.14 -31.07 -1.96
C ALA A 216 0.57 -31.76 -3.27
N ASP A 217 -0.11 -31.50 -4.40
CA ASP A 217 0.24 -32.08 -5.69
C ASP A 217 1.51 -31.42 -6.31
N ASN A 218 1.89 -30.23 -5.83
CA ASN A 218 3.08 -29.48 -6.26
C ASN A 218 3.78 -28.88 -5.03
N ALA A 219 4.03 -29.71 -4.01
CA ALA A 219 4.48 -29.26 -2.70
C ALA A 219 5.89 -28.63 -2.69
N GLU A 220 6.77 -29.05 -3.59
CA GLU A 220 8.19 -28.65 -3.57
C GLU A 220 8.45 -27.14 -3.64
N PRO A 221 7.86 -26.37 -4.58
CA PRO A 221 8.02 -24.93 -4.60
C PRO A 221 7.50 -24.25 -3.31
N PHE A 222 6.37 -24.70 -2.77
CA PHE A 222 5.79 -24.15 -1.54
C PHE A 222 6.63 -24.49 -0.31
N ARG A 223 7.19 -25.71 -0.23
CA ARG A 223 8.14 -26.11 0.81
C ARG A 223 9.37 -25.19 0.78
N LYS A 224 9.95 -24.95 -0.40
CA LYS A 224 11.08 -24.03 -0.57
C LYS A 224 10.74 -22.62 -0.10
N ILE A 225 9.52 -22.12 -0.35
CA ILE A 225 9.06 -20.83 0.17
C ILE A 225 9.04 -20.85 1.71
N GLY A 226 8.48 -21.90 2.32
CA GLY A 226 8.46 -22.06 3.77
C GLY A 226 9.86 -22.11 4.39
N GLU A 227 10.77 -22.88 3.79
CA GLU A 227 12.17 -22.97 4.21
C GLU A 227 12.87 -21.60 4.15
N ARG A 228 12.62 -20.80 3.12
CA ARG A 228 13.16 -19.46 2.98
C ARG A 228 12.61 -18.48 4.02
N LEU A 229 11.32 -18.57 4.33
CA LEU A 229 10.72 -17.78 5.40
C LEU A 229 11.36 -18.10 6.75
N ILE A 230 11.47 -19.39 7.11
CA ILE A 230 12.14 -19.82 8.33
C ILE A 230 13.59 -19.30 8.36
N LYS A 231 14.30 -19.47 7.24
CA LYS A 231 15.72 -19.06 7.14
C LYS A 231 15.94 -17.57 7.34
N LEU A 232 15.07 -16.70 6.79
CA LEU A 232 15.13 -15.26 7.02
C LEU A 232 14.92 -14.92 8.50
N HIS A 233 14.03 -15.64 9.18
CA HIS A 233 13.74 -15.42 10.61
C HIS A 233 14.87 -15.88 11.54
N GLU A 234 15.76 -16.77 11.10
CA GLU A 234 17.00 -17.08 11.83
C GLU A 234 17.95 -15.86 11.90
N TYR A 235 17.82 -14.91 10.98
CA TYR A 235 18.58 -13.65 10.93
C TYR A 235 17.84 -12.46 11.53
N ALA A 236 16.71 -12.69 12.21
CA ALA A 236 15.86 -11.63 12.74
C ALA A 236 16.31 -11.11 14.11
N LEU A 237 15.83 -9.90 14.44
CA LEU A 237 15.77 -9.44 15.83
C LEU A 237 14.91 -10.40 16.65
N PRO A 238 15.15 -10.50 17.98
CA PRO A 238 14.33 -11.36 18.85
C PRO A 238 12.83 -11.02 18.80
N ASP A 239 11.99 -12.06 18.95
CA ASP A 239 10.55 -11.96 19.09
C ASP A 239 9.82 -11.26 17.90
N PRO A 240 9.99 -11.71 16.66
CA PRO A 240 9.27 -11.16 15.53
C PRO A 240 7.74 -11.32 15.66
N LEU A 241 7.25 -12.45 16.18
CA LEU A 241 5.81 -12.72 16.38
C LEU A 241 5.16 -11.86 17.47
N GLY A 242 5.94 -11.28 18.39
CA GLY A 242 5.48 -10.30 19.37
C GLY A 242 5.64 -8.85 18.91
N THR A 243 6.37 -8.61 17.81
CA THR A 243 6.72 -7.28 17.31
C THR A 243 5.65 -6.77 16.33
N SER A 244 5.16 -5.55 16.55
CA SER A 244 4.24 -4.88 15.63
C SER A 244 4.99 -4.24 14.45
N ASP A 245 4.27 -3.87 13.38
CA ASP A 245 4.79 -3.12 12.24
C ASP A 245 5.54 -1.86 12.67
N THR A 246 4.91 -1.04 13.49
CA THR A 246 5.50 0.20 13.99
C THR A 246 6.82 -0.07 14.71
N ALA A 247 6.85 -1.08 15.58
CA ALA A 247 8.07 -1.45 16.30
C ALA A 247 9.16 -2.00 15.36
N MET A 248 8.78 -2.75 14.32
CA MET A 248 9.71 -3.22 13.28
C MET A 248 10.34 -2.04 12.55
N TRP A 249 9.53 -1.09 12.08
CA TRP A 249 10.02 0.09 11.37
C TRP A 249 10.89 0.98 12.26
N GLU A 250 10.51 1.20 13.52
CA GLU A 250 11.33 1.92 14.49
C GLU A 250 12.66 1.21 14.77
N ASN A 251 12.65 -0.11 14.91
CA ASN A 251 13.87 -0.90 15.13
C ASN A 251 14.83 -0.76 13.95
N PHE A 252 14.32 -0.89 12.72
CA PHE A 252 15.13 -0.73 11.52
C PHE A 252 15.62 0.72 11.36
N ALA A 253 14.74 1.71 11.46
CA ALA A 253 15.09 3.13 11.30
C ALA A 253 16.17 3.57 12.30
N ASN A 254 16.16 3.03 13.51
CA ASN A 254 17.16 3.30 14.55
C ASN A 254 18.42 2.39 14.47
N GLY A 255 18.58 1.64 13.39
CA GLY A 255 19.80 0.85 13.12
C GLY A 255 19.97 -0.39 14.00
N LYS A 256 18.90 -0.91 14.63
CA LYS A 256 18.96 -2.19 15.37
C LYS A 256 19.09 -3.40 14.45
N SER A 257 18.67 -3.26 13.19
CA SER A 257 18.90 -4.20 12.12
C SER A 257 19.42 -3.48 10.89
N ALA A 258 20.06 -4.21 9.99
CA ALA A 258 20.58 -3.67 8.73
C ALA A 258 19.50 -3.55 7.66
N MET A 259 18.48 -4.41 7.71
CA MET A 259 17.44 -4.57 6.67
C MET A 259 16.05 -4.76 7.29
N CYS A 260 15.01 -4.48 6.49
CA CYS A 260 13.65 -4.95 6.70
C CYS A 260 12.96 -5.24 5.35
N ILE A 261 12.04 -6.21 5.31
CA ILE A 261 11.20 -6.48 4.15
C ILE A 261 9.89 -5.74 4.34
N THR A 262 9.63 -4.75 3.49
CA THR A 262 8.40 -3.96 3.56
C THR A 262 8.08 -3.34 2.19
N GLY A 263 6.95 -2.66 2.09
CA GLY A 263 6.57 -1.93 0.90
C GLY A 263 7.02 -0.47 0.91
N SER A 264 7.03 0.15 -0.27
CA SER A 264 7.33 1.59 -0.44
C SER A 264 6.46 2.50 0.44
N TYR A 265 5.27 2.07 0.82
CA TYR A 265 4.36 2.78 1.72
C TYR A 265 4.96 3.03 3.12
N ALA A 266 5.94 2.25 3.56
CA ALA A 266 6.62 2.45 4.84
C ALA A 266 7.69 3.55 4.78
N ARG A 267 8.15 3.93 3.57
CA ARG A 267 9.29 4.83 3.37
C ARG A 267 9.11 6.18 4.07
N GLY A 268 7.96 6.80 3.90
CA GLY A 268 7.65 8.07 4.57
C GLY A 268 7.73 7.96 6.09
N THR A 269 7.14 6.88 6.65
CA THR A 269 7.17 6.61 8.09
C THR A 269 8.59 6.35 8.61
N LEU A 270 9.40 5.59 7.86
CA LEU A 270 10.80 5.33 8.22
C LEU A 270 11.64 6.61 8.29
N LEU A 271 11.47 7.53 7.32
CA LEU A 271 12.18 8.81 7.28
C LEU A 271 11.65 9.83 8.30
N ILE A 272 10.40 9.70 8.75
CA ILE A 272 9.89 10.46 9.88
C ILE A 272 10.52 9.97 11.20
N ALA A 273 10.64 8.65 11.36
CA ALA A 273 11.26 8.05 12.54
C ALA A 273 12.77 8.37 12.65
N ASN A 274 13.46 8.42 11.51
CA ASN A 274 14.86 8.84 11.43
C ASN A 274 15.13 9.59 10.13
N PRO A 275 15.12 10.94 10.16
CA PRO A 275 15.35 11.77 8.97
C PRO A 275 16.77 11.62 8.35
N ASP A 276 17.74 11.18 9.15
CA ASP A 276 19.13 11.00 8.72
C ASP A 276 19.42 9.58 8.20
N LEU A 277 18.40 8.70 8.15
CA LEU A 277 18.54 7.33 7.68
C LEU A 277 18.95 7.32 6.19
N ASN A 278 20.10 6.74 5.89
CA ASN A 278 20.49 6.45 4.52
C ASN A 278 19.68 5.25 3.99
N LEU A 279 18.39 5.53 3.71
CA LEU A 279 17.39 4.54 3.36
C LEU A 279 17.52 4.14 1.89
N CYS A 280 18.00 2.93 1.67
CA CYS A 280 18.17 2.33 0.35
C CYS A 280 17.24 1.12 0.19
N ALA A 281 17.05 0.64 -1.05
CA ALA A 281 16.28 -0.57 -1.31
C ALA A 281 16.80 -1.35 -2.53
N PHE A 282 16.59 -2.68 -2.49
CA PHE A 282 16.80 -3.56 -3.62
C PHE A 282 15.66 -4.59 -3.71
N PRO A 283 15.40 -5.16 -4.91
CA PRO A 283 14.36 -6.18 -5.11
C PRO A 283 14.61 -7.42 -4.24
N ILE A 284 13.54 -8.06 -3.76
CA ILE A 284 13.65 -9.36 -3.08
C ILE A 284 14.19 -10.37 -4.09
N PRO A 285 15.36 -11.00 -3.86
CA PRO A 285 15.95 -11.90 -4.83
C PRO A 285 15.32 -13.29 -4.74
N GLY A 286 15.08 -13.89 -5.91
CA GLY A 286 14.81 -15.32 -6.07
C GLY A 286 16.07 -16.10 -6.40
N ASP A 287 15.93 -17.20 -7.16
CA ASP A 287 17.08 -17.98 -7.62
C ASP A 287 17.78 -17.32 -8.80
N VAL A 288 17.01 -16.69 -9.68
CA VAL A 288 17.48 -16.02 -10.90
C VAL A 288 16.88 -14.63 -10.96
N TYR A 289 17.72 -13.59 -10.99
CA TYR A 289 17.29 -12.20 -10.93
C TYR A 289 16.28 -11.83 -12.01
N ASP A 290 16.56 -12.21 -13.26
CA ASP A 290 15.72 -11.82 -14.39
C ASP A 290 14.35 -12.51 -14.40
N GLU A 291 14.23 -13.65 -13.72
CA GLU A 291 12.99 -14.42 -13.61
C GLU A 291 12.17 -14.07 -12.36
N SER A 292 12.79 -13.47 -11.35
CA SER A 292 12.13 -13.11 -10.09
C SER A 292 11.33 -11.83 -10.24
N PRO A 293 9.98 -11.87 -10.21
CA PRO A 293 9.18 -10.68 -10.38
C PRO A 293 9.21 -9.77 -9.15
N LEU A 294 9.10 -8.47 -9.40
CA LEU A 294 8.86 -7.48 -8.35
C LEU A 294 7.36 -7.42 -8.04
N LEU A 295 6.99 -7.65 -6.79
CA LEU A 295 5.62 -7.43 -6.34
C LEU A 295 5.32 -5.93 -6.30
N THR A 296 4.33 -5.51 -7.08
CA THR A 296 3.93 -4.10 -7.23
C THR A 296 2.42 -3.99 -7.42
N GLY A 297 1.88 -2.78 -7.33
CA GLY A 297 0.46 -2.52 -7.54
C GLY A 297 0.08 -1.06 -7.28
N ILE A 298 -1.20 -0.74 -7.42
CA ILE A 298 -1.75 0.55 -7.00
C ILE A 298 -1.90 0.53 -5.48
N ASP A 299 -1.23 1.47 -4.81
CA ASP A 299 -1.17 1.54 -3.36
C ASP A 299 -2.27 2.40 -2.76
N ALA A 300 -2.48 3.58 -3.33
CA ALA A 300 -3.54 4.49 -2.92
C ALA A 300 -4.37 4.90 -4.13
N ALA A 301 -5.68 4.77 -4.00
CA ALA A 301 -6.61 5.28 -5.00
C ALA A 301 -7.83 5.88 -4.30
N LEU A 302 -8.40 6.93 -4.90
CA LEU A 302 -9.57 7.63 -4.37
C LEU A 302 -10.80 7.31 -5.18
N CYS A 303 -11.90 7.08 -4.46
CA CYS A 303 -13.21 6.75 -4.99
C CYS A 303 -14.25 7.75 -4.49
N ILE A 304 -15.32 7.88 -5.26
CA ILE A 304 -16.52 8.62 -4.88
C ILE A 304 -17.67 7.62 -4.73
N SER A 305 -18.45 7.75 -3.67
CA SER A 305 -19.65 6.94 -3.47
C SER A 305 -20.71 7.26 -4.53
N ALA A 306 -21.26 6.23 -5.16
CA ALA A 306 -22.40 6.38 -6.05
C ALA A 306 -23.67 6.85 -5.30
N GLU A 307 -23.74 6.59 -3.98
CA GLU A 307 -24.86 6.99 -3.11
C GLU A 307 -24.69 8.37 -2.47
N ALA A 308 -23.54 9.04 -2.69
CA ALA A 308 -23.34 10.42 -2.22
C ALA A 308 -24.33 11.38 -2.88
N THR A 309 -24.71 12.44 -2.18
CA THR A 309 -25.54 13.50 -2.76
C THR A 309 -24.84 14.21 -3.91
N ASP A 310 -25.57 14.86 -4.79
CA ASP A 310 -25.00 15.59 -5.94
C ASP A 310 -23.95 16.62 -5.46
N GLU A 311 -24.22 17.34 -4.36
CA GLU A 311 -23.29 18.29 -3.76
C GLU A 311 -22.00 17.61 -3.24
N GLN A 312 -22.13 16.46 -2.58
CA GLN A 312 -20.98 15.70 -2.09
C GLN A 312 -20.15 15.13 -3.25
N LYS A 313 -20.78 14.66 -4.32
CA LYS A 313 -20.13 14.20 -5.55
C LYS A 313 -19.36 15.34 -6.23
N GLU A 314 -19.97 16.53 -6.33
CA GLU A 314 -19.31 17.71 -6.90
C GLU A 314 -18.04 18.07 -6.12
N VAL A 315 -18.12 18.13 -4.78
CA VAL A 315 -16.97 18.37 -3.92
C VAL A 315 -15.93 17.25 -4.08
N GLY A 316 -16.35 16.00 -4.10
CA GLY A 316 -15.45 14.86 -4.29
C GLY A 316 -14.69 14.93 -5.63
N LEU A 317 -15.39 15.18 -6.74
CA LEU A 317 -14.77 15.33 -8.06
C LEU A 317 -13.80 16.52 -8.10
N LYS A 318 -14.16 17.62 -7.47
CA LYS A 318 -13.29 18.80 -7.35
C LYS A 318 -12.03 18.50 -6.53
N PHE A 319 -12.14 17.70 -5.47
CA PHE A 319 -10.99 17.26 -4.68
C PHE A 319 -10.09 16.30 -5.48
N LEU A 320 -10.67 15.34 -6.23
CA LEU A 320 -9.93 14.43 -7.10
C LEU A 320 -9.18 15.20 -8.20
N GLU A 321 -9.85 16.20 -8.81
CA GLU A 321 -9.21 17.10 -9.78
C GLU A 321 -8.03 17.83 -9.17
N PHE A 322 -8.19 18.38 -7.96
CA PHE A 322 -7.16 19.12 -7.25
C PHE A 322 -5.95 18.26 -6.90
N ILE A 323 -6.15 17.11 -6.26
CA ILE A 323 -5.05 16.23 -5.84
C ILE A 323 -4.29 15.66 -7.04
N SER A 324 -4.95 15.51 -8.20
CA SER A 324 -4.33 15.00 -9.42
C SER A 324 -3.51 16.05 -10.20
N ARG A 325 -3.52 17.32 -9.81
CA ARG A 325 -2.64 18.34 -10.41
C ARG A 325 -1.19 17.97 -10.15
N PRO A 326 -0.27 18.12 -11.13
CA PRO A 326 1.12 17.68 -10.99
C PRO A 326 1.82 18.19 -9.74
N GLU A 327 1.59 19.44 -9.35
CA GLU A 327 2.20 20.05 -8.15
C GLU A 327 1.65 19.46 -6.83
N ASN A 328 0.39 19.05 -6.78
CA ASN A 328 -0.23 18.44 -5.61
C ASN A 328 0.06 16.93 -5.55
N ALA A 329 0.09 16.27 -6.71
CA ALA A 329 0.51 14.88 -6.85
C ALA A 329 1.99 14.72 -6.45
N GLN A 330 2.87 15.67 -6.83
CA GLN A 330 4.26 15.68 -6.41
C GLN A 330 4.39 15.88 -4.91
N LEU A 331 3.67 16.87 -4.34
CA LEU A 331 3.67 17.11 -2.90
C LEU A 331 3.23 15.84 -2.12
N TRP A 332 2.17 15.18 -2.59
CA TRP A 332 1.67 13.95 -1.97
C TRP A 332 2.74 12.84 -2.03
N SER A 333 3.33 12.61 -3.21
CA SER A 333 4.36 11.59 -3.42
C SER A 333 5.65 11.86 -2.62
N ASP A 334 6.08 13.11 -2.51
CA ASP A 334 7.28 13.48 -1.74
C ASP A 334 7.13 13.19 -0.25
N ILE A 335 5.91 13.35 0.29
CA ILE A 335 5.61 13.10 1.70
C ILE A 335 5.36 11.62 1.96
N ASP A 336 4.57 10.97 1.11
CA ASP A 336 4.28 9.52 1.17
C ASP A 336 5.55 8.69 0.93
N GLY A 337 6.41 9.16 0.01
CA GLY A 337 7.66 8.50 -0.33
C GLY A 337 7.49 7.33 -1.31
N ALA A 338 6.35 7.21 -1.97
CA ALA A 338 6.06 6.21 -2.99
C ALA A 338 6.00 6.83 -4.41
N PRO A 339 6.28 6.05 -5.48
CA PRO A 339 6.11 6.52 -6.84
C PRO A 339 4.66 6.91 -7.12
N SER A 340 4.45 8.02 -7.81
CA SER A 340 3.11 8.46 -8.20
C SER A 340 2.58 7.68 -9.40
N CYS A 341 1.26 7.42 -9.40
CA CYS A 341 0.54 6.94 -10.58
C CYS A 341 0.22 8.05 -11.57
N LEU A 342 0.51 9.32 -11.24
CA LEU A 342 0.11 10.50 -12.00
C LEU A 342 1.27 11.04 -12.85
N LEU A 343 0.96 11.47 -14.06
CA LEU A 343 1.90 12.09 -14.99
C LEU A 343 2.35 13.47 -14.49
N GLY A 344 3.55 13.89 -14.89
CA GLY A 344 4.12 15.18 -14.50
C GLY A 344 4.75 15.19 -13.10
N THR A 345 4.83 14.05 -12.44
CA THR A 345 5.58 13.85 -11.20
C THR A 345 6.94 13.21 -11.49
N THR A 346 7.90 13.41 -10.59
CA THR A 346 9.22 12.80 -10.65
C THR A 346 9.47 11.98 -9.40
N TYR A 347 9.97 10.77 -9.58
CA TYR A 347 10.43 9.92 -8.50
C TYR A 347 11.87 9.50 -8.83
N SER A 348 12.84 10.22 -8.26
CA SER A 348 14.26 10.08 -8.63
C SER A 348 15.14 10.02 -7.39
N ASP A 349 14.93 8.99 -6.55
CA ASP A 349 15.86 8.72 -5.46
C ASP A 349 16.84 7.62 -5.90
N PRO A 350 18.14 7.90 -6.10
CA PRO A 350 19.12 6.91 -6.55
C PRO A 350 19.28 5.74 -5.57
N ARG A 351 18.88 5.92 -4.30
CA ARG A 351 18.96 4.88 -3.28
C ARG A 351 17.95 3.74 -3.46
N VAL A 352 16.91 3.98 -4.26
CA VAL A 352 15.89 2.98 -4.62
C VAL A 352 15.89 2.64 -6.12
N SER A 353 16.85 3.18 -6.89
CA SER A 353 16.94 2.93 -8.33
C SER A 353 16.96 1.44 -8.68
N PRO A 354 17.62 0.51 -7.93
CA PRO A 354 17.58 -0.91 -8.27
C PRO A 354 16.17 -1.49 -8.34
N VAL A 355 15.26 -1.00 -7.50
CA VAL A 355 13.85 -1.44 -7.49
C VAL A 355 13.09 -0.83 -8.68
N ILE A 356 13.31 0.46 -8.97
CA ILE A 356 12.67 1.15 -10.09
C ILE A 356 13.14 0.56 -11.43
N ASP A 357 14.44 0.28 -11.55
CA ASP A 357 15.02 -0.36 -12.74
C ASP A 357 14.44 -1.77 -12.94
N LYS A 358 14.25 -2.54 -11.85
CA LYS A 358 13.59 -3.85 -11.90
C LYS A 358 12.13 -3.72 -12.36
N ALA A 359 11.38 -2.77 -11.83
CA ALA A 359 10.01 -2.49 -12.27
C ALA A 359 9.94 -2.16 -13.77
N ALA A 360 10.93 -1.39 -14.27
CA ALA A 360 11.01 -0.99 -15.67
C ALA A 360 11.27 -2.15 -16.63
N THR A 361 11.80 -3.30 -16.16
CA THR A 361 11.95 -4.51 -17.00
C THR A 361 10.61 -5.14 -17.38
N GLY A 362 9.52 -4.81 -16.66
CA GLY A 362 8.21 -5.43 -16.83
C GLY A 362 8.08 -6.82 -16.17
N VAL A 363 9.14 -7.33 -15.55
CA VAL A 363 9.09 -8.58 -14.75
C VAL A 363 8.52 -8.23 -13.38
N VAL A 364 7.20 -8.12 -13.32
CA VAL A 364 6.42 -7.71 -12.15
C VAL A 364 5.28 -8.69 -11.89
N CYS A 365 4.81 -8.73 -10.66
CA CYS A 365 3.62 -9.48 -10.26
C CYS A 365 2.71 -8.60 -9.39
N ASP A 366 1.45 -8.99 -9.31
CA ASP A 366 0.43 -8.29 -8.54
C ASP A 366 0.20 -8.98 -7.19
N TRP A 367 -0.48 -8.30 -6.30
CA TRP A 367 -0.90 -8.80 -5.00
C TRP A 367 -1.91 -9.95 -5.16
N PHE A 368 -1.87 -10.94 -4.26
CA PHE A 368 -2.80 -12.09 -4.31
C PHE A 368 -4.27 -11.66 -4.33
N GLY A 369 -4.61 -10.59 -3.62
CA GLY A 369 -5.97 -10.03 -3.59
C GLY A 369 -6.51 -9.54 -4.93
N SER A 370 -5.67 -9.41 -5.98
CA SER A 370 -6.11 -9.14 -7.35
C SER A 370 -6.71 -10.37 -8.04
N LYS A 371 -6.40 -11.58 -7.57
CA LYS A 371 -6.75 -12.86 -8.16
C LYS A 371 -7.67 -13.70 -7.27
N VAL A 372 -7.50 -13.62 -5.93
CA VAL A 372 -8.27 -14.39 -4.96
C VAL A 372 -8.96 -13.47 -3.95
N THR A 373 -9.92 -13.98 -3.22
CA THR A 373 -10.66 -13.19 -2.22
C THR A 373 -9.79 -12.84 -1.01
N THR A 374 -10.16 -11.79 -0.30
CA THR A 374 -9.48 -11.42 0.96
C THR A 374 -9.58 -12.54 2.00
N GLN A 375 -10.66 -13.32 2.01
CA GLN A 375 -10.77 -14.45 2.93
C GLN A 375 -9.68 -15.48 2.65
N VAL A 376 -9.45 -15.87 1.40
CA VAL A 376 -8.36 -16.78 1.01
C VAL A 376 -7.00 -16.23 1.47
N THR A 377 -6.72 -14.95 1.20
CA THR A 377 -5.43 -14.36 1.61
C THR A 377 -5.27 -14.35 3.12
N THR A 378 -6.32 -14.01 3.87
CA THR A 378 -6.28 -13.97 5.34
C THR A 378 -5.98 -15.34 5.93
N GLU A 379 -6.65 -16.39 5.46
CA GLU A 379 -6.42 -17.76 5.93
C GLU A 379 -4.99 -18.24 5.60
N LEU A 380 -4.50 -17.96 4.37
CA LEU A 380 -3.12 -18.28 4.01
C LEU A 380 -2.09 -17.59 4.93
N TYR A 381 -2.33 -16.32 5.32
CA TYR A 381 -1.41 -15.60 6.20
C TYR A 381 -1.35 -16.19 7.62
N GLN A 382 -2.48 -16.71 8.13
CA GLN A 382 -2.51 -17.40 9.42
C GLN A 382 -1.70 -18.71 9.37
N VAL A 383 -1.80 -19.47 8.28
CA VAL A 383 -0.98 -20.67 8.06
C VAL A 383 0.50 -20.34 8.05
N VAL A 384 0.89 -19.27 7.35
CA VAL A 384 2.30 -18.83 7.30
C VAL A 384 2.77 -18.35 8.67
N GLN A 385 1.94 -17.63 9.44
CA GLN A 385 2.28 -17.26 10.82
C GLN A 385 2.46 -18.49 11.71
N GLY A 386 1.64 -19.53 11.53
CA GLY A 386 1.79 -20.82 12.19
C GLY A 386 3.13 -21.49 11.88
N LEU A 387 3.54 -21.49 10.59
CA LEU A 387 4.85 -22.01 10.18
C LEU A 387 6.01 -21.31 10.92
N LEU A 388 5.92 -19.98 11.09
CA LEU A 388 6.95 -19.22 11.80
C LEU A 388 6.96 -19.48 13.31
N LEU A 389 5.85 -19.98 13.86
CA LEU A 389 5.74 -20.33 15.28
C LEU A 389 6.35 -21.69 15.60
N ASP A 390 6.08 -22.72 14.77
CA ASP A 390 6.43 -24.11 15.06
C ASP A 390 7.50 -24.72 14.12
N GLY A 391 7.70 -24.13 12.94
CA GLY A 391 8.67 -24.60 11.94
C GLY A 391 8.24 -25.88 11.21
N ASP A 392 6.98 -26.32 11.33
CA ASP A 392 6.48 -27.55 10.72
C ASP A 392 6.08 -27.34 9.25
N LEU A 393 6.98 -27.71 8.35
CA LEU A 393 6.77 -27.59 6.90
C LEU A 393 5.68 -28.54 6.36
N ASP A 394 5.46 -29.69 7.01
CA ASP A 394 4.42 -30.62 6.56
C ASP A 394 3.03 -30.10 6.97
N ALA A 395 2.91 -29.58 8.20
CA ALA A 395 1.70 -28.88 8.65
C ALA A 395 1.42 -27.62 7.81
N TYR A 396 2.46 -26.87 7.43
CA TYR A 396 2.33 -25.71 6.56
C TYR A 396 1.75 -26.09 5.18
N ILE A 397 2.29 -27.13 4.51
CA ILE A 397 1.78 -27.58 3.20
C ILE A 397 0.32 -28.04 3.30
N ALA A 398 -0.02 -28.85 4.29
CA ALA A 398 -1.40 -29.29 4.51
C ALA A 398 -2.33 -28.11 4.84
N GLY A 399 -1.86 -27.21 5.69
CA GLY A 399 -2.61 -26.03 6.11
C GLY A 399 -2.93 -25.06 4.97
N LEU A 400 -2.06 -24.93 3.96
CA LEU A 400 -2.36 -24.10 2.76
C LEU A 400 -3.56 -24.66 1.98
N ASP A 401 -3.66 -25.98 1.80
CA ASP A 401 -4.80 -26.61 1.13
C ASP A 401 -6.08 -26.42 1.97
N GLU A 402 -6.02 -26.69 3.28
CA GLU A 402 -7.15 -26.57 4.20
C GLU A 402 -7.67 -25.13 4.28
N ALA A 403 -6.77 -24.15 4.32
CA ALA A 403 -7.09 -22.72 4.35
C ALA A 403 -7.85 -22.28 3.08
N ILE A 404 -7.41 -22.72 1.92
CA ILE A 404 -8.06 -22.41 0.64
C ILE A 404 -9.44 -23.10 0.57
N GLU A 405 -9.53 -24.38 0.94
CA GLU A 405 -10.80 -25.12 0.95
C GLU A 405 -11.82 -24.46 1.91
N ALA A 406 -11.39 -24.04 3.11
CA ALA A 406 -12.25 -23.36 4.08
C ALA A 406 -12.74 -22.00 3.59
N ALA A 407 -11.88 -21.24 2.89
CA ALA A 407 -12.24 -19.94 2.36
C ALA A 407 -13.12 -19.99 1.10
N ALA A 408 -13.20 -21.13 0.41
CA ALA A 408 -14.01 -21.33 -0.79
C ALA A 408 -15.44 -21.81 -0.50
N MET A 409 -15.73 -22.26 0.75
CA MET A 409 -17.05 -22.67 1.22
C MET A 409 -17.89 -21.45 1.66
#